data_ad014eab0b96436083b7f5062ff31a63
#
_entry.id   ad014eab0b96436083b7f5062ff31a63
#
_cell.length_a   1.000
_cell.length_b   1.000
_cell.length_c   1.000
_cell.angle_alpha   90.00
_cell.angle_beta   90.00
_cell.angle_gamma   90.00
#
_symmetry.space_group_name_H-M   'P 1'
#
loop_
_entity.id
_entity.type
_entity.pdbx_description
1 polymer ?
#
loop_
_entity_poly.entity_id
_entity_poly.type
_entity_poly.pdbx_seq_one_letter_code
_entity_poly.pdbx_strand_id
1 'polypeptide(L)'
;MNGGGQMRKQLYVVKLSGEERSRLRDLIRKGKSSARVQLKARILLHADTGQQGSAWNDVQIGEALGTYPIMCARVRRQWVEEGLDAVLSRKKRATPPTAPIFDGETEAKLIALACSPPPAGRSGWTLRLLESKVVELKIVDRASDNTIGRVLKKANSSHISSSNGSFHRNKTARS
;
A
#
# COMPACT_ATOMS: atom_id res chain seq x y z
N MET A 1 38.89 -10.45 31.53
CA MET A 1 39.15 -10.78 30.11
C MET A 1 38.28 -9.85 29.29
N ASN A 2 38.89 -8.74 28.82
CA ASN A 2 38.18 -7.71 28.06
C ASN A 2 38.07 -8.13 26.59
N GLY A 3 36.92 -8.63 26.21
CA GLY A 3 36.58 -8.81 24.81
C GLY A 3 36.31 -7.47 24.15
N GLY A 4 37.36 -6.82 23.65
CA GLY A 4 37.25 -5.63 22.83
C GLY A 4 36.54 -5.94 21.49
N GLY A 5 35.21 -5.92 21.51
CA GLY A 5 34.43 -5.94 20.28
C GLY A 5 34.75 -4.69 19.49
N GLN A 6 35.54 -4.83 18.42
CA GLN A 6 35.81 -3.78 17.45
C GLN A 6 34.47 -3.19 17.01
N MET A 7 34.17 -1.95 17.44
CA MET A 7 33.01 -1.18 16.96
C MET A 7 33.15 -1.03 15.46
N ARG A 8 32.42 -1.83 14.69
CA ARG A 8 32.29 -1.61 13.24
C ARG A 8 31.79 -0.18 13.05
N LYS A 9 32.61 0.65 12.40
CA LYS A 9 32.29 2.04 12.05
C LYS A 9 30.90 2.06 11.43
N GLN A 10 29.96 2.74 12.08
CA GLN A 10 28.59 2.84 11.55
C GLN A 10 28.63 3.63 10.26
N LEU A 11 28.35 2.96 9.14
CA LEU A 11 28.39 3.57 7.80
C LEU A 11 27.30 4.65 7.62
N TYR A 12 26.17 4.49 8.29
CA TYR A 12 24.99 5.37 8.15
C TYR A 12 24.72 6.08 9.47
N VAL A 13 25.08 7.36 9.54
CA VAL A 13 24.87 8.19 10.73
C VAL A 13 23.55 8.93 10.60
N VAL A 14 22.65 8.76 11.56
CA VAL A 14 21.37 9.46 11.61
C VAL A 14 21.53 10.73 12.45
N LYS A 15 21.22 11.88 11.85
CA LYS A 15 21.11 13.18 12.54
C LYS A 15 19.75 13.78 12.22
N LEU A 16 18.80 13.62 13.11
CA LEU A 16 17.45 14.16 12.95
C LEU A 16 17.42 15.65 13.21
N SER A 17 16.66 16.39 12.40
CA SER A 17 16.30 17.76 12.70
C SER A 17 15.30 17.82 13.88
N GLY A 18 15.11 19.00 14.46
CA GLY A 18 14.10 19.20 15.52
C GLY A 18 12.67 18.86 15.05
N GLU A 19 12.35 19.22 13.81
CA GLU A 19 11.05 18.95 13.20
C GLU A 19 10.84 17.45 12.94
N GLU A 20 11.83 16.77 12.36
CA GLU A 20 11.78 15.33 12.14
C GLU A 20 11.58 14.55 13.46
N ARG A 21 12.31 14.95 14.49
CA ARG A 21 12.21 14.36 15.83
C ARG A 21 10.81 14.56 16.43
N SER A 22 10.26 15.76 16.32
CA SER A 22 8.90 16.07 16.78
C SER A 22 7.87 15.24 16.01
N ARG A 23 7.99 15.18 14.68
CA ARG A 23 7.12 14.40 13.80
C ARG A 23 7.14 12.91 14.16
N LEU A 24 8.32 12.32 14.42
CA LEU A 24 8.45 10.93 14.84
C LEU A 24 7.81 10.65 16.20
N ARG A 25 8.03 11.53 17.18
CA ARG A 25 7.40 11.42 18.51
C ARG A 25 5.88 11.51 18.42
N ASP A 26 5.36 12.45 17.63
CA ASP A 26 3.92 12.60 17.40
C ASP A 26 3.30 11.39 16.70
N LEU A 27 4.00 10.81 15.72
CA LEU A 27 3.57 9.60 15.04
C LEU A 27 3.42 8.42 16.02
N ILE A 28 4.37 8.27 16.92
CA ILE A 28 4.34 7.21 17.96
C ILE A 28 3.21 7.51 18.97
N ARG A 29 3.08 8.75 19.44
CA ARG A 29 2.07 9.16 20.43
C ARG A 29 0.65 8.97 19.90
N LYS A 30 0.39 9.34 18.64
CA LYS A 30 -0.93 9.20 18.00
C LYS A 30 -1.35 7.74 17.79
N GLY A 31 -0.42 6.82 17.69
CA GLY A 31 -0.68 5.37 17.59
C GLY A 31 -1.45 4.88 16.36
N LYS A 32 -1.86 5.78 15.46
CA LYS A 32 -2.70 5.46 14.28
C LYS A 32 -1.93 4.81 13.12
N SER A 33 -0.60 4.80 13.19
CA SER A 33 0.25 4.22 12.15
C SER A 33 0.44 2.71 12.35
N SER A 34 0.77 1.99 11.28
CA SER A 34 1.06 0.56 11.37
C SER A 34 2.24 0.30 12.32
N ALA A 35 2.24 -0.87 12.98
CA ALA A 35 3.31 -1.27 13.91
C ALA A 35 4.71 -1.18 13.27
N ARG A 36 4.82 -1.52 11.98
CA ARG A 36 6.07 -1.41 11.23
C ARG A 36 6.57 0.03 11.09
N VAL A 37 5.68 0.98 10.86
CA VAL A 37 6.03 2.40 10.75
C VAL A 37 6.43 2.95 12.12
N GLN A 38 5.71 2.57 13.19
CA GLN A 38 6.07 2.93 14.56
C GLN A 38 7.44 2.38 14.98
N LEU A 39 7.73 1.11 14.62
CA LEU A 39 9.03 0.51 14.88
C LEU A 39 10.15 1.28 14.18
N LYS A 40 10.00 1.62 12.89
CA LYS A 40 10.98 2.43 12.16
C LYS A 40 11.19 3.80 12.79
N ALA A 41 10.12 4.45 13.25
CA ALA A 41 10.20 5.74 13.94
C ALA A 41 10.99 5.64 15.26
N ARG A 42 10.79 4.59 16.06
CA ARG A 42 11.55 4.34 17.28
C ARG A 42 13.02 4.05 16.99
N ILE A 43 13.32 3.25 15.96
CA ILE A 43 14.70 2.98 15.54
C ILE A 43 15.42 4.29 15.21
N LEU A 44 14.82 5.19 14.44
CA LEU A 44 15.44 6.48 14.09
C LEU A 44 15.67 7.37 15.30
N LEU A 45 14.71 7.44 16.24
CA LEU A 45 14.87 8.23 17.48
C LEU A 45 16.01 7.74 18.35
N HIS A 46 16.20 6.41 18.48
CA HIS A 46 17.32 5.85 19.23
C HIS A 46 18.64 5.92 18.48
N ALA A 47 18.61 5.87 17.15
CA ALA A 47 19.78 5.97 16.30
C ALA A 47 20.30 7.42 16.13
N ASP A 48 19.52 8.41 16.52
CA ASP A 48 19.84 9.83 16.37
C ASP A 48 21.08 10.20 17.18
N THR A 49 22.10 10.72 16.47
CA THR A 49 23.38 11.19 17.05
C THR A 49 23.39 12.70 17.31
N GLY A 50 22.25 13.38 17.12
CA GLY A 50 22.11 14.81 17.45
C GLY A 50 22.16 15.06 18.95
N GLN A 51 22.18 16.34 19.37
CA GLN A 51 22.32 16.75 20.78
C GLN A 51 21.23 16.16 21.72
N GLN A 52 20.07 15.81 21.19
CA GLN A 52 18.97 15.20 21.96
C GLN A 52 18.73 13.73 21.62
N GLY A 53 19.65 13.13 20.87
CA GLY A 53 19.58 11.74 20.45
C GLY A 53 20.26 10.80 21.44
N SER A 54 19.89 9.53 21.44
CA SER A 54 20.48 8.50 22.27
C SER A 54 21.80 7.94 21.70
N ALA A 55 22.04 8.14 20.41
CA ALA A 55 23.21 7.64 19.66
C ALA A 55 23.48 6.14 19.83
N TRP A 56 22.43 5.33 19.99
CA TRP A 56 22.56 3.89 20.20
C TRP A 56 23.03 3.18 18.93
N ASN A 57 23.78 2.11 19.13
CA ASN A 57 24.16 1.23 18.04
C ASN A 57 23.01 0.27 17.68
N ASP A 58 23.15 -0.42 16.53
CA ASP A 58 22.08 -1.29 16.02
C ASP A 58 21.78 -2.49 16.92
N VAL A 59 22.75 -2.97 17.69
CA VAL A 59 22.57 -4.06 18.65
C VAL A 59 21.73 -3.58 19.82
N GLN A 60 22.09 -2.45 20.43
CA GLN A 60 21.36 -1.85 21.55
C GLN A 60 19.90 -1.53 21.16
N ILE A 61 19.70 -0.96 19.96
CA ILE A 61 18.37 -0.69 19.44
C ILE A 61 17.58 -1.98 19.23
N GLY A 62 18.25 -3.00 18.66
CA GLY A 62 17.65 -4.30 18.42
C GLY A 62 17.16 -4.97 19.72
N GLU A 63 17.96 -4.97 20.74
CA GLU A 63 17.64 -5.50 22.09
C GLU A 63 16.48 -4.72 22.72
N ALA A 64 16.56 -3.39 22.72
CA ALA A 64 15.55 -2.54 23.36
C ALA A 64 14.17 -2.60 22.67
N LEU A 65 14.13 -2.78 21.36
CA LEU A 65 12.90 -2.80 20.57
C LEU A 65 12.43 -4.21 20.16
N GLY A 66 13.14 -5.26 20.58
CA GLY A 66 12.81 -6.65 20.22
C GLY A 66 12.91 -6.89 18.70
N THR A 67 13.92 -6.29 18.05
CA THR A 67 14.13 -6.44 16.59
C THR A 67 15.56 -6.81 16.25
N TYR A 68 15.81 -7.17 15.01
CA TYR A 68 17.15 -7.59 14.59
C TYR A 68 18.03 -6.38 14.24
N PRO A 69 19.34 -6.37 14.60
CA PRO A 69 20.27 -5.28 14.26
C PRO A 69 20.32 -4.96 12.77
N ILE A 70 20.16 -5.96 11.90
CA ILE A 70 20.10 -5.77 10.44
C ILE A 70 18.91 -4.91 10.01
N MET A 71 17.80 -4.96 10.75
CA MET A 71 16.64 -4.11 10.49
C MET A 71 16.97 -2.65 10.83
N CYS A 72 17.67 -2.42 11.94
CA CYS A 72 18.12 -1.08 12.35
C CYS A 72 19.06 -0.48 11.29
N ALA A 73 20.05 -1.25 10.84
CA ALA A 73 20.97 -0.84 9.78
C ALA A 73 20.23 -0.50 8.47
N ARG A 74 19.23 -1.29 8.07
CA ARG A 74 18.41 -1.02 6.87
C ARG A 74 17.60 0.27 7.00
N VAL A 75 17.04 0.54 8.17
CA VAL A 75 16.26 1.78 8.44
C VAL A 75 17.18 2.99 8.39
N ARG A 76 18.37 2.94 8.99
CA ARG A 76 19.37 4.01 8.92
C ARG A 76 19.81 4.27 7.48
N ARG A 77 20.14 3.22 6.73
CA ARG A 77 20.50 3.31 5.33
C ARG A 77 19.39 3.98 4.53
N GLN A 78 18.16 3.51 4.69
CA GLN A 78 17.00 4.07 3.98
C GLN A 78 16.79 5.55 4.31
N TRP A 79 16.98 5.97 5.57
CA TRP A 79 16.88 7.37 5.96
C TRP A 79 17.96 8.24 5.30
N VAL A 80 19.21 7.76 5.27
CA VAL A 80 20.34 8.51 4.66
C VAL A 80 20.19 8.62 3.14
N GLU A 81 19.72 7.55 2.48
CA GLU A 81 19.61 7.49 1.02
C GLU A 81 18.31 8.12 0.48
N GLU A 82 17.19 7.93 1.15
CA GLU A 82 15.85 8.26 0.64
C GLU A 82 15.11 9.31 1.49
N GLY A 83 15.60 9.64 2.69
CA GLY A 83 14.99 10.59 3.62
C GLY A 83 13.84 10.01 4.48
N LEU A 84 13.32 10.85 5.39
CA LEU A 84 12.32 10.45 6.39
C LEU A 84 11.01 9.95 5.76
N ASP A 85 10.50 10.65 4.76
CA ASP A 85 9.21 10.31 4.14
C ASP A 85 9.23 8.93 3.48
N ALA A 86 10.33 8.57 2.85
CA ALA A 86 10.52 7.26 2.25
C ALA A 86 10.60 6.15 3.31
N VAL A 87 11.22 6.42 4.46
CA VAL A 87 11.26 5.47 5.59
C VAL A 87 9.86 5.21 6.14
N LEU A 88 9.06 6.25 6.32
CA LEU A 88 7.72 6.16 6.91
C LEU A 88 6.66 5.67 5.92
N SER A 89 6.88 5.87 4.62
CA SER A 89 5.95 5.40 3.59
C SER A 89 6.13 3.91 3.30
N ARG A 90 5.06 3.29 2.79
CA ARG A 90 5.15 1.96 2.20
C ARG A 90 5.62 2.08 0.76
N LYS A 91 6.79 1.56 0.43
CA LYS A 91 7.24 1.47 -0.96
C LYS A 91 6.19 0.70 -1.77
N LYS A 92 5.52 1.39 -2.69
CA LYS A 92 4.59 0.75 -3.62
C LYS A 92 5.42 -0.11 -4.58
N ARG A 93 4.95 -1.33 -4.84
CA ARG A 93 5.57 -2.15 -5.90
C ARG A 93 5.34 -1.45 -7.24
N ALA A 94 6.38 -1.33 -8.04
CA ALA A 94 6.29 -0.76 -9.39
C ALA A 94 5.40 -1.62 -10.29
N THR A 95 5.45 -2.93 -10.12
CA THR A 95 4.65 -3.90 -10.87
C THR A 95 3.82 -4.75 -9.90
N PRO A 96 2.52 -4.93 -10.13
CA PRO A 96 1.72 -5.87 -9.35
C PRO A 96 2.29 -7.29 -9.48
N PRO A 97 2.20 -8.14 -8.44
CA PRO A 97 2.73 -9.51 -8.48
C PRO A 97 2.02 -10.39 -9.50
N THR A 98 0.83 -10.04 -9.91
CA THR A 98 0.02 -10.72 -10.93
C THR A 98 -0.45 -9.68 -11.92
N ALA A 99 -0.36 -10.00 -13.23
CA ALA A 99 -0.92 -9.16 -14.27
C ALA A 99 -2.43 -8.97 -14.03
N PRO A 100 -2.98 -7.78 -14.33
CA PRO A 100 -4.42 -7.56 -14.25
C PRO A 100 -5.13 -8.50 -15.23
N ILE A 101 -6.25 -9.10 -14.79
CA ILE A 101 -7.09 -9.96 -15.63
C ILE A 101 -7.68 -9.17 -16.80
N PHE A 102 -8.03 -7.91 -16.56
CA PHE A 102 -8.47 -6.98 -17.58
C PHE A 102 -7.32 -6.00 -17.87
N ASP A 103 -6.77 -6.07 -19.09
CA ASP A 103 -5.89 -5.05 -19.66
C ASP A 103 -6.72 -3.92 -20.30
N GLY A 104 -6.07 -2.95 -20.94
CA GLY A 104 -6.79 -1.81 -21.54
C GLY A 104 -7.80 -2.21 -22.63
N GLU A 105 -7.50 -3.24 -23.41
CA GLU A 105 -8.39 -3.70 -24.49
C GLU A 105 -9.59 -4.48 -23.94
N THR A 106 -9.33 -5.42 -23.05
CA THR A 106 -10.38 -6.24 -22.42
C THR A 106 -11.25 -5.43 -21.47
N GLU A 107 -10.67 -4.39 -20.80
CA GLU A 107 -11.43 -3.41 -19.99
C GLU A 107 -12.41 -2.62 -20.89
N ALA A 108 -11.97 -2.15 -22.06
CA ALA A 108 -12.83 -1.45 -23.01
C ALA A 108 -13.97 -2.35 -23.53
N LYS A 109 -13.69 -3.62 -23.84
CA LYS A 109 -14.70 -4.60 -24.28
C LYS A 109 -15.72 -4.88 -23.16
N LEU A 110 -15.29 -4.98 -21.91
CA LEU A 110 -16.19 -5.14 -20.77
C LEU A 110 -17.12 -3.93 -20.58
N ILE A 111 -16.57 -2.72 -20.71
CA ILE A 111 -17.36 -1.49 -20.60
C ILE A 111 -18.39 -1.40 -21.74
N ALA A 112 -17.99 -1.67 -22.98
CA ALA A 112 -18.90 -1.71 -24.12
C ALA A 112 -20.03 -2.72 -23.93
N LEU A 113 -19.72 -3.92 -23.42
CA LEU A 113 -20.71 -4.94 -23.11
C LEU A 113 -21.68 -4.47 -22.00
N ALA A 114 -21.18 -3.85 -20.94
CA ALA A 114 -22.02 -3.34 -19.85
C ALA A 114 -22.94 -2.18 -20.30
N CYS A 115 -22.56 -1.42 -21.32
CA CYS A 115 -23.35 -0.35 -21.91
C CYS A 115 -24.30 -0.85 -23.00
N SER A 116 -24.18 -2.10 -23.47
CA SER A 116 -25.06 -2.66 -24.49
C SER A 116 -26.42 -3.07 -23.89
N PRO A 117 -27.47 -3.26 -24.72
CA PRO A 117 -28.74 -3.83 -24.24
C PRO A 117 -28.54 -5.19 -23.58
N PRO A 118 -29.22 -5.47 -22.46
CA PRO A 118 -29.12 -6.77 -21.81
C PRO A 118 -29.74 -7.86 -22.70
N PRO A 119 -29.40 -9.14 -22.47
CA PRO A 119 -29.98 -10.26 -23.21
C PRO A 119 -31.50 -10.34 -23.04
N ALA A 120 -32.20 -10.93 -24.02
CA ALA A 120 -33.63 -11.13 -24.01
C ALA A 120 -34.13 -11.74 -22.68
N GLY A 121 -35.19 -11.17 -22.14
CA GLY A 121 -35.77 -11.60 -20.85
C GLY A 121 -35.08 -11.01 -19.60
N ARG A 122 -34.16 -10.08 -19.76
CA ARG A 122 -33.51 -9.36 -18.65
C ARG A 122 -33.74 -7.85 -18.72
N SER A 123 -34.08 -7.24 -17.59
CA SER A 123 -34.28 -5.79 -17.48
C SER A 123 -32.97 -4.98 -17.38
N GLY A 124 -31.84 -5.65 -17.10
CA GLY A 124 -30.56 -5.00 -16.95
C GLY A 124 -29.40 -5.98 -16.80
N TRP A 125 -28.19 -5.46 -16.89
CA TRP A 125 -26.97 -6.23 -16.61
C TRP A 125 -26.76 -6.39 -15.12
N THR A 126 -26.47 -7.63 -14.69
CA THR A 126 -25.96 -7.95 -13.35
C THR A 126 -24.50 -8.36 -13.46
N LEU A 127 -23.71 -8.19 -12.39
CA LEU A 127 -22.29 -8.59 -12.39
C LEU A 127 -22.13 -10.07 -12.73
N ARG A 128 -23.03 -10.92 -12.25
CA ARG A 128 -23.02 -12.36 -12.53
C ARG A 128 -23.32 -12.67 -13.99
N LEU A 129 -24.22 -11.91 -14.61
CA LEU A 129 -24.51 -12.05 -16.03
C LEU A 129 -23.33 -11.58 -16.90
N LEU A 130 -22.69 -10.48 -16.50
CA LEU A 130 -21.46 -10.02 -17.15
C LEU A 130 -20.31 -11.03 -17.00
N GLU A 131 -20.15 -11.66 -15.83
CA GLU A 131 -19.19 -12.74 -15.61
C GLU A 131 -19.36 -13.88 -16.63
N SER A 132 -20.58 -14.38 -16.80
CA SER A 132 -20.87 -15.43 -17.76
C SER A 132 -20.61 -14.97 -19.20
N LYS A 133 -20.99 -13.75 -19.56
CA LYS A 133 -20.87 -13.23 -20.92
C LYS A 133 -19.44 -12.88 -21.32
N VAL A 134 -18.58 -12.37 -20.41
CA VAL A 134 -17.18 -12.08 -20.74
C VAL A 134 -16.38 -13.36 -21.02
N VAL A 135 -16.72 -14.47 -20.36
CA VAL A 135 -16.14 -15.79 -20.64
C VAL A 135 -16.68 -16.38 -21.93
N GLU A 136 -18.00 -16.33 -22.15
CA GLU A 136 -18.66 -16.80 -23.38
C GLU A 136 -18.11 -16.09 -24.62
N LEU A 137 -17.93 -14.78 -24.57
CA LEU A 137 -17.37 -13.95 -25.64
C LEU A 137 -15.83 -14.02 -25.72
N LYS A 138 -15.19 -14.85 -24.89
CA LYS A 138 -13.73 -15.00 -24.84
C LYS A 138 -12.98 -13.67 -24.67
N ILE A 139 -13.59 -12.72 -23.95
CA ILE A 139 -12.94 -11.46 -23.62
C ILE A 139 -11.81 -11.74 -22.59
N VAL A 140 -12.09 -12.62 -21.63
CA VAL A 140 -11.12 -13.16 -20.67
C VAL A 140 -11.46 -14.63 -20.40
N ASP A 141 -10.46 -15.44 -20.05
CA ASP A 141 -10.66 -16.86 -19.74
C ASP A 141 -11.42 -17.06 -18.42
N ARG A 142 -11.20 -16.19 -17.47
CA ARG A 142 -11.85 -16.22 -16.16
C ARG A 142 -11.86 -14.85 -15.50
N ALA A 143 -13.01 -14.44 -14.99
CA ALA A 143 -13.14 -13.27 -14.14
C ALA A 143 -14.22 -13.52 -13.10
N SER A 144 -14.05 -13.04 -11.87
CA SER A 144 -15.13 -13.06 -10.88
C SER A 144 -15.99 -11.79 -10.98
N ASP A 145 -17.24 -11.89 -10.56
CA ASP A 145 -18.20 -10.78 -10.44
C ASP A 145 -17.60 -9.58 -9.67
N ASN A 146 -16.86 -9.85 -8.58
CA ASN A 146 -16.15 -8.83 -7.82
C ASN A 146 -15.05 -8.11 -8.63
N THR A 147 -14.32 -8.83 -9.48
CA THR A 147 -13.29 -8.23 -10.35
C THR A 147 -13.93 -7.33 -11.38
N ILE A 148 -15.00 -7.81 -12.03
CA ILE A 148 -15.81 -7.04 -12.98
C ILE A 148 -16.36 -5.78 -12.32
N GLY A 149 -16.94 -5.90 -11.12
CA GLY A 149 -17.46 -4.77 -10.37
C GLY A 149 -16.41 -3.71 -10.03
N ARG A 150 -15.16 -4.12 -9.72
CA ARG A 150 -14.04 -3.18 -9.48
C ARG A 150 -13.63 -2.44 -10.74
N VAL A 151 -13.56 -3.14 -11.88
CA VAL A 151 -13.20 -2.54 -13.17
C VAL A 151 -14.24 -1.53 -13.59
N LEU A 152 -15.53 -1.88 -13.57
CA LEU A 152 -16.62 -0.98 -13.91
C LEU A 152 -16.71 0.22 -12.96
N LYS A 153 -16.48 0.02 -11.65
CA LYS A 153 -16.44 1.12 -10.68
C LYS A 153 -15.29 2.09 -10.95
N LYS A 154 -14.12 1.58 -11.30
CA LYS A 154 -12.95 2.40 -11.66
C LYS A 154 -13.24 3.21 -12.94
N ALA A 155 -13.78 2.58 -13.97
CA ALA A 155 -14.17 3.24 -15.22
C ALA A 155 -15.21 4.34 -14.96
N ASN A 156 -16.23 4.07 -14.16
CA ASN A 156 -17.27 5.04 -13.81
C ASN A 156 -16.73 6.22 -12.99
N SER A 157 -15.78 6.02 -12.08
CA SER A 157 -15.15 7.11 -11.32
C SER A 157 -14.20 7.96 -12.17
N SER A 158 -13.65 7.46 -13.26
CA SER A 158 -12.87 8.26 -14.23
C SER A 158 -13.76 9.05 -15.18
N HIS A 159 -15.01 8.64 -15.39
CA HIS A 159 -15.98 9.33 -16.24
C HIS A 159 -16.91 10.30 -15.48
N ILE A 160 -17.01 10.23 -14.16
CA ILE A 160 -17.85 11.13 -13.33
C ILE A 160 -17.28 12.55 -13.21
N SER A 161 -16.16 12.88 -13.87
CA SER A 161 -15.82 14.29 -14.16
C SER A 161 -16.70 14.91 -15.27
N SER A 162 -17.59 14.13 -15.91
CA SER A 162 -18.46 14.65 -16.99
C SER A 162 -19.73 13.82 -17.12
N SER A 163 -20.74 14.14 -16.35
CA SER A 163 -22.15 13.74 -16.48
C SER A 163 -22.72 12.76 -15.46
N ASN A 164 -23.77 13.24 -14.77
CA ASN A 164 -24.66 12.53 -13.86
C ASN A 164 -25.34 11.32 -14.52
N GLY A 165 -25.15 10.14 -13.96
CA GLY A 165 -25.89 8.94 -14.29
C GLY A 165 -25.88 7.95 -13.11
N SER A 166 -26.96 7.88 -12.38
CA SER A 166 -27.12 7.04 -11.17
C SER A 166 -27.26 5.56 -11.50
N PHE A 167 -26.35 4.75 -11.01
CA PHE A 167 -26.46 3.28 -10.99
C PHE A 167 -27.28 2.86 -9.77
N HIS A 168 -28.49 2.36 -9.98
CA HIS A 168 -29.33 1.85 -8.89
C HIS A 168 -28.85 0.49 -8.41
N ARG A 169 -28.50 0.44 -7.12
CA ARG A 169 -28.13 -0.78 -6.41
C ARG A 169 -29.43 -1.43 -5.88
N ASN A 170 -29.95 -2.43 -6.59
CA ASN A 170 -31.02 -3.27 -6.04
C ASN A 170 -30.47 -4.11 -4.88
N LYS A 171 -30.83 -3.72 -3.65
CA LYS A 171 -30.73 -4.58 -2.47
C LYS A 171 -31.91 -5.56 -2.54
N THR A 172 -31.65 -6.81 -2.88
CA THR A 172 -32.60 -7.89 -2.60
C THR A 172 -32.62 -8.13 -1.11
N ALA A 173 -33.76 -7.77 -0.48
CA ALA A 173 -34.09 -8.16 0.87
C ALA A 173 -34.23 -9.70 0.94
N ARG A 174 -33.54 -10.31 1.90
CA ARG A 174 -33.87 -11.67 2.35
C ARG A 174 -35.02 -11.57 3.35
N SER A 175 -36.12 -12.19 3.04
CA SER A 175 -37.10 -12.73 4.00
C SER A 175 -36.67 -14.12 4.38
#